data_0fb21f88609df60a718cf43cfba6dee2
#
_entry.id   0fb21f88609df60a718cf43cfba6dee2
#
_cell.length_a   1.000
_cell.length_b   1.000
_cell.length_c   1.000
_cell.angle_alpha   90.00
_cell.angle_beta   90.00
_cell.angle_gamma   90.00
#
_symmetry.space_group_name_H-M   'P 1'
#
loop_
_entity.id
_entity.type
_entity.pdbx_description
1 polymer ?
#
loop_
_entity_poly.entity_id
_entity_poly.type
_entity_poly.pdbx_seq_one_letter_code
_entity_poly.pdbx_strand_id
1 'polypeptide(L)'
;MEEAQKSYLWGSNHKRLNTWHVSDFVSECLRKTQYSKTHPTKFDPSKASIFWLGHVIHNALPLAKLNEVQMCYNIQTELGMTAQEVAQRPLDELSNVITGTLDDLIPLGNGEWCIADKKTYKKFFRNAKNADSDPSYRLQLDIYRVLLKATLGIDAKYGCLLYLDKSDNMAPTPVAFDLAPIEETSAKMRYILEQLQSGDAEANPCWLCNGANKKKAIYCDYKDICMQE
;
A
#
# COMPACT_ATOMS: atom_id res chain seq x y z
N MET A 1 0.29 14.19 -22.67
CA MET A 1 0.76 13.85 -21.30
C MET A 1 -0.32 14.08 -20.25
N GLU A 2 -0.96 15.25 -20.22
CA GLU A 2 -1.97 15.60 -19.20
C GLU A 2 -3.23 14.73 -19.25
N GLU A 3 -3.71 14.36 -20.44
CA GLU A 3 -4.89 13.48 -20.61
C GLU A 3 -4.58 12.02 -20.18
N ALA A 4 -3.40 11.51 -20.50
CA ALA A 4 -2.99 10.17 -20.07
C ALA A 4 -2.83 10.08 -18.54
N GLN A 5 -2.30 11.16 -17.91
CA GLN A 5 -2.23 11.26 -16.45
C GLN A 5 -3.62 11.32 -15.81
N LYS A 6 -4.56 12.08 -16.38
CA LYS A 6 -5.93 12.15 -15.90
C LYS A 6 -6.64 10.81 -16.03
N SER A 7 -6.52 10.09 -17.17
CA SER A 7 -7.18 8.81 -17.36
C SER A 7 -6.67 7.72 -16.42
N TYR A 8 -5.37 7.69 -16.14
CA TYR A 8 -4.74 6.78 -15.19
C TYR A 8 -5.27 7.00 -13.77
N LEU A 9 -5.36 8.25 -13.33
CA LEU A 9 -5.80 8.60 -11.99
C LEU A 9 -7.33 8.43 -11.80
N TRP A 10 -8.12 8.69 -12.84
CA TRP A 10 -9.57 8.51 -12.81
C TRP A 10 -9.98 7.02 -12.87
N GLY A 11 -9.32 6.21 -13.68
CA GLY A 11 -9.62 4.78 -13.80
C GLY A 11 -9.37 4.00 -12.49
N SER A 12 -8.41 4.44 -11.68
CA SER A 12 -8.07 3.78 -10.41
C SER A 12 -9.03 4.15 -9.25
N ASN A 13 -9.60 5.35 -9.25
CA ASN A 13 -10.40 5.85 -8.11
C ASN A 13 -11.81 5.25 -8.03
N HIS A 14 -12.49 4.98 -9.14
CA HIS A 14 -13.85 4.45 -9.09
C HIS A 14 -13.94 3.00 -8.57
N LYS A 15 -12.92 2.19 -8.78
CA LYS A 15 -12.87 0.80 -8.27
C LYS A 15 -12.49 0.70 -6.79
N ARG A 16 -11.84 1.71 -6.22
CA ARG A 16 -11.37 1.71 -4.83
C ARG A 16 -12.44 1.97 -3.78
N LEU A 17 -13.59 2.50 -4.14
CA LEU A 17 -14.62 2.89 -3.17
C LEU A 17 -15.26 1.69 -2.45
N ASN A 18 -15.27 0.52 -3.08
CA ASN A 18 -15.97 -0.67 -2.56
C ASN A 18 -15.05 -1.79 -2.08
N THR A 19 -13.76 -1.74 -2.40
CA THR A 19 -12.74 -2.68 -1.90
C THR A 19 -11.71 -1.93 -1.08
N TRP A 20 -11.00 -2.66 -0.22
CA TRP A 20 -9.83 -2.13 0.46
C TRP A 20 -8.58 -2.37 -0.40
N HIS A 21 -7.60 -1.50 -0.27
CA HIS A 21 -6.30 -1.68 -0.89
C HIS A 21 -5.24 -1.91 0.19
N VAL A 22 -4.16 -2.62 -0.11
CA VAL A 22 -3.07 -2.85 0.85
C VAL A 22 -2.58 -1.54 1.47
N SER A 23 -2.52 -0.44 0.70
CA SER A 23 -2.16 0.89 1.22
C SER A 23 -3.10 1.43 2.29
N ASP A 24 -4.34 0.96 2.35
CA ASP A 24 -5.31 1.36 3.37
C ASP A 24 -4.96 0.78 4.74
N PHE A 25 -4.34 -0.41 4.76
CA PHE A 25 -3.91 -1.11 5.98
C PHE A 25 -2.60 -0.60 6.55
N VAL A 26 -1.78 0.03 5.73
CA VAL A 26 -0.47 0.56 6.14
C VAL A 26 -0.49 2.06 6.34
N SER A 27 -1.67 2.66 6.30
CA SER A 27 -1.88 4.08 6.54
C SER A 27 -1.46 4.45 7.97
N GLU A 28 -0.69 5.52 8.13
CA GLU A 28 -0.32 6.07 9.42
C GLU A 28 -1.54 6.57 10.22
N CYS A 29 -2.70 6.76 9.58
CA CYS A 29 -3.93 7.22 10.20
C CYS A 29 -5.14 6.53 9.57
N LEU A 30 -5.75 5.60 10.32
CA LEU A 30 -6.94 4.86 9.88
C LEU A 30 -8.14 5.78 9.66
N ARG A 31 -8.31 6.83 10.47
CA ARG A 31 -9.36 7.84 10.29
C ARG A 31 -9.23 8.56 8.93
N LYS A 32 -8.00 8.90 8.52
CA LYS A 32 -7.75 9.44 7.17
C LYS A 32 -8.20 8.47 6.08
N THR A 33 -7.96 7.18 6.27
CA THR A 33 -8.40 6.14 5.34
C THR A 33 -9.93 6.06 5.28
N GLN A 34 -10.64 6.11 6.41
CA GLN A 34 -12.11 6.19 6.44
C GLN A 34 -12.64 7.41 5.70
N TYR A 35 -12.10 8.59 5.99
CA TYR A 35 -12.52 9.81 5.28
C TYR A 35 -12.28 9.73 3.77
N SER A 36 -11.23 9.03 3.33
CA SER A 36 -10.97 8.86 1.88
C SER A 36 -12.09 8.09 1.16
N LYS A 37 -12.84 7.26 1.87
CA LYS A 37 -13.99 6.52 1.33
C LYS A 37 -15.27 7.34 1.30
N THR A 38 -15.46 8.22 2.28
CA THR A 38 -16.70 8.99 2.47
C THR A 38 -16.59 10.43 1.95
N HIS A 39 -15.40 10.99 1.92
CA HIS A 39 -15.13 12.37 1.51
C HIS A 39 -14.04 12.41 0.43
N PRO A 40 -14.38 12.09 -0.83
CA PRO A 40 -13.39 12.10 -1.90
C PRO A 40 -12.76 13.49 -2.03
N THR A 41 -11.44 13.54 -1.96
CA THR A 41 -10.68 14.78 -2.13
C THR A 41 -10.68 15.22 -3.59
N LYS A 42 -10.61 16.53 -3.81
CA LYS A 42 -10.38 17.04 -5.16
C LYS A 42 -9.00 16.63 -5.64
N PHE A 43 -8.92 16.24 -6.90
CA PHE A 43 -7.67 15.95 -7.55
C PHE A 43 -6.72 17.16 -7.48
N ASP A 44 -5.50 16.92 -6.95
CA ASP A 44 -4.43 17.91 -6.93
C ASP A 44 -3.43 17.60 -8.06
N PRO A 45 -3.40 18.42 -9.13
CA PRO A 45 -2.50 18.19 -10.26
C PRO A 45 -1.01 18.20 -9.88
N SER A 46 -0.63 18.90 -8.79
CA SER A 46 0.76 18.94 -8.35
C SER A 46 1.26 17.60 -7.80
N LYS A 47 0.36 16.81 -7.22
CA LYS A 47 0.65 15.45 -6.74
C LYS A 47 0.70 14.43 -7.89
N ALA A 48 0.01 14.70 -9.00
CA ALA A 48 -0.08 13.79 -10.14
C ALA A 48 1.29 13.45 -10.73
N SER A 49 2.16 14.44 -10.90
CA SER A 49 3.48 14.27 -11.47
C SER A 49 4.39 13.38 -10.61
N ILE A 50 4.24 13.45 -9.28
CA ILE A 50 4.99 12.62 -8.33
C ILE A 50 4.55 11.16 -8.44
N PHE A 51 3.24 10.90 -8.47
CA PHE A 51 2.69 9.55 -8.63
C PHE A 51 3.03 8.96 -10.01
N TRP A 52 2.90 9.76 -11.07
CA TRP A 52 3.26 9.35 -12.42
C TRP A 52 4.74 8.96 -12.52
N LEU A 53 5.64 9.76 -11.95
CA LEU A 53 7.07 9.45 -11.96
C LEU A 53 7.36 8.14 -11.20
N GLY A 54 6.72 7.93 -10.05
CA GLY A 54 6.81 6.67 -9.32
C GLY A 54 6.41 5.49 -10.20
N HIS A 55 5.26 5.59 -10.84
CA HIS A 55 4.75 4.55 -11.73
C HIS A 55 5.67 4.27 -12.94
N VAL A 56 6.20 5.32 -13.57
CA VAL A 56 7.18 5.17 -14.66
C VAL A 56 8.42 4.40 -14.19
N ILE A 57 8.92 4.70 -13.00
CA ILE A 57 10.10 4.02 -12.44
C ILE A 57 9.78 2.53 -12.16
N HIS A 58 8.62 2.23 -11.58
CA HIS A 58 8.21 0.85 -11.31
C HIS A 58 8.14 0.03 -12.61
N ASN A 59 7.54 0.58 -13.66
CA ASN A 59 7.42 -0.09 -14.96
C ASN A 59 8.74 -0.19 -15.73
N ALA A 60 9.62 0.79 -15.59
CA ALA A 60 10.89 0.84 -16.32
C ALA A 60 11.98 -0.06 -15.71
N LEU A 61 11.84 -0.46 -14.46
CA LEU A 61 12.84 -1.22 -13.71
C LEU A 61 12.26 -2.52 -13.12
N PRO A 62 11.76 -3.47 -13.96
CA PRO A 62 11.34 -4.76 -13.45
C PRO A 62 12.56 -5.53 -12.92
N LEU A 63 12.50 -6.00 -11.68
CA LEU A 63 13.56 -6.81 -11.05
C LEU A 63 13.38 -8.30 -11.36
N ALA A 64 12.16 -8.71 -11.72
CA ALA A 64 11.82 -10.10 -12.00
C ALA A 64 10.87 -10.22 -13.21
N LYS A 65 10.75 -11.45 -13.73
CA LYS A 65 9.74 -11.75 -14.78
C LYS A 65 8.31 -11.67 -14.24
N LEU A 66 8.12 -12.00 -12.98
CA LEU A 66 6.85 -11.81 -12.27
C LEU A 66 6.88 -10.45 -11.60
N ASN A 67 6.34 -9.46 -12.27
CA ASN A 67 6.20 -8.09 -11.79
C ASN A 67 4.76 -7.60 -11.97
N GLU A 68 4.40 -6.55 -11.25
CA GLU A 68 3.05 -5.95 -11.21
C GLU A 68 1.97 -7.03 -10.99
N VAL A 69 2.22 -7.94 -10.02
CA VAL A 69 1.32 -9.06 -9.74
C VAL A 69 0.09 -8.57 -9.00
N GLN A 70 -1.06 -8.59 -9.66
CA GLN A 70 -2.33 -8.21 -9.08
C GLN A 70 -2.89 -9.36 -8.22
N MET A 71 -3.32 -9.03 -7.02
CA MET A 71 -3.87 -9.98 -6.06
C MET A 71 -5.15 -9.43 -5.45
N CYS A 72 -6.12 -10.33 -5.27
CA CYS A 72 -7.37 -10.04 -4.57
C CYS A 72 -7.60 -11.13 -3.52
N TYR A 73 -8.01 -10.72 -2.32
CA TYR A 73 -8.15 -11.59 -1.17
C TYR A 73 -9.39 -11.23 -0.37
N ASN A 74 -10.25 -12.20 -0.11
CA ASN A 74 -11.36 -12.01 0.80
C ASN A 74 -10.93 -12.41 2.21
N ILE A 75 -10.83 -11.43 3.11
CA ILE A 75 -10.30 -11.62 4.46
C ILE A 75 -11.25 -12.45 5.36
N GLN A 76 -12.55 -12.47 5.06
CA GLN A 76 -13.51 -13.22 5.84
C GLN A 76 -13.47 -14.71 5.51
N THR A 77 -13.33 -15.06 4.24
CA THR A 77 -13.24 -16.46 3.79
C THR A 77 -11.83 -16.99 3.70
N GLU A 78 -10.83 -16.10 3.82
CA GLU A 78 -9.39 -16.37 3.68
C GLU A 78 -9.01 -16.94 2.30
N LEU A 79 -9.81 -16.65 1.26
CA LEU A 79 -9.58 -17.13 -0.09
C LEU A 79 -9.05 -16.03 -1.01
N GLY A 80 -8.12 -16.42 -1.86
CA GLY A 80 -7.70 -15.62 -3.01
C GLY A 80 -8.81 -15.56 -4.07
N MET A 81 -8.85 -14.46 -4.79
CA MET A 81 -9.83 -14.21 -5.85
C MET A 81 -9.12 -13.66 -7.09
N THR A 82 -9.68 -13.91 -8.25
CA THR A 82 -9.26 -13.23 -9.48
C THR A 82 -9.90 -11.85 -9.59
N ALA A 83 -9.27 -10.95 -10.34
CA ALA A 83 -9.84 -9.64 -10.64
C ALA A 83 -11.22 -9.74 -11.33
N GLN A 84 -11.44 -10.80 -12.14
CA GLN A 84 -12.71 -11.04 -12.79
C GLN A 84 -13.80 -11.43 -11.80
N GLU A 85 -13.52 -12.31 -10.83
CA GLU A 85 -14.45 -12.66 -9.77
C GLU A 85 -14.84 -11.45 -8.92
N VAL A 86 -13.87 -10.59 -8.57
CA VAL A 86 -14.14 -9.33 -7.87
C VAL A 86 -15.04 -8.41 -8.69
N ALA A 87 -14.80 -8.30 -10.00
CA ALA A 87 -15.60 -7.44 -10.88
C ALA A 87 -17.06 -7.89 -11.06
N GLN A 88 -17.35 -9.18 -10.82
CA GLN A 88 -18.67 -9.77 -10.94
C GLN A 88 -19.47 -9.80 -9.63
N ARG A 89 -18.84 -9.47 -8.49
CA ARG A 89 -19.53 -9.50 -7.19
C ARG A 89 -20.38 -8.25 -6.98
N PRO A 90 -21.50 -8.42 -6.24
CA PRO A 90 -22.29 -7.31 -5.71
C PRO A 90 -21.43 -6.38 -4.84
N LEU A 91 -21.76 -5.08 -4.82
CA LEU A 91 -20.94 -4.07 -4.14
C LEU A 91 -20.85 -4.28 -2.62
N ASP A 92 -21.91 -4.79 -2.00
CA ASP A 92 -22.00 -5.11 -0.58
C ASP A 92 -21.06 -6.26 -0.16
N GLU A 93 -20.78 -7.20 -1.07
CA GLU A 93 -19.85 -8.29 -0.80
C GLU A 93 -18.36 -7.86 -0.92
N LEU A 94 -18.09 -6.70 -1.48
CA LEU A 94 -16.73 -6.20 -1.69
C LEU A 94 -16.11 -5.58 -0.44
N SER A 95 -16.88 -5.33 0.60
CA SER A 95 -16.42 -4.70 1.85
C SER A 95 -15.35 -5.53 2.60
N ASN A 96 -15.23 -6.83 2.31
CA ASN A 96 -14.23 -7.72 2.89
C ASN A 96 -13.11 -8.08 1.89
N VAL A 97 -13.09 -7.46 0.72
CA VAL A 97 -12.08 -7.74 -0.31
C VAL A 97 -10.94 -6.76 -0.22
N ILE A 98 -9.73 -7.30 -0.13
CA ILE A 98 -8.47 -6.55 -0.14
C ILE A 98 -7.79 -6.78 -1.46
N THR A 99 -7.40 -5.69 -2.13
CA THR A 99 -6.68 -5.73 -3.40
C THR A 99 -5.28 -5.17 -3.23
N GLY A 100 -4.34 -5.67 -4.01
CA GLY A 100 -2.99 -5.15 -4.03
C GLY A 100 -2.27 -5.56 -5.32
N THR A 101 -1.25 -4.77 -5.65
CA THR A 101 -0.32 -5.08 -6.73
C THR A 101 1.08 -5.05 -6.14
N LEU A 102 1.75 -6.19 -6.13
CA LEU A 102 3.15 -6.24 -5.70
C LEU A 102 4.07 -5.90 -6.88
N ASP A 103 5.15 -5.20 -6.62
CA ASP A 103 6.06 -4.73 -7.67
C ASP A 103 6.80 -5.89 -8.35
N ASP A 104 7.50 -6.71 -7.57
CA ASP A 104 8.30 -7.81 -8.09
C ASP A 104 8.27 -9.03 -7.17
N LEU A 105 8.15 -10.21 -7.76
CA LEU A 105 8.29 -11.51 -7.11
C LEU A 105 9.53 -12.24 -7.63
N ILE A 106 10.56 -12.34 -6.79
CA ILE A 106 11.89 -12.82 -7.16
C ILE A 106 12.08 -14.26 -6.68
N PRO A 107 12.33 -15.23 -7.58
CA PRO A 107 12.73 -16.57 -7.17
C PRO A 107 14.19 -16.55 -6.67
N LEU A 108 14.43 -17.08 -5.47
CA LEU A 108 15.76 -17.14 -4.85
C LEU A 108 16.49 -18.47 -5.10
N GLY A 109 15.89 -19.42 -5.79
CA GLY A 109 16.34 -20.81 -5.84
C GLY A 109 15.75 -21.64 -4.69
N ASN A 110 15.99 -22.96 -4.72
CA ASN A 110 15.48 -23.92 -3.71
C ASN A 110 13.97 -23.85 -3.43
N GLY A 111 13.19 -23.27 -4.34
CA GLY A 111 11.75 -23.06 -4.17
C GLY A 111 11.37 -21.88 -3.27
N GLU A 112 12.32 -21.07 -2.84
CA GLU A 112 12.10 -19.88 -2.03
C GLU A 112 11.82 -18.64 -2.90
N TRP A 113 11.09 -17.68 -2.33
CA TRP A 113 10.66 -16.46 -2.98
C TRP A 113 10.87 -15.23 -2.11
N CYS A 114 11.18 -14.11 -2.76
CA CYS A 114 11.28 -12.79 -2.15
C CYS A 114 10.28 -11.84 -2.80
N ILE A 115 9.51 -11.13 -1.98
CA ILE A 115 8.68 -10.01 -2.41
C ILE A 115 9.55 -8.76 -2.39
N ALA A 116 9.71 -8.10 -3.54
CA ALA A 116 10.45 -6.85 -3.62
C ALA A 116 9.52 -5.68 -3.96
N ASP A 117 9.77 -4.54 -3.32
CA ASP A 117 9.01 -3.31 -3.52
C ASP A 117 9.98 -2.14 -3.68
N LYS A 118 9.75 -1.32 -4.71
CA LYS A 118 10.60 -0.18 -5.07
C LYS A 118 10.11 1.10 -4.42
N LYS A 119 10.97 1.77 -3.67
CA LYS A 119 10.66 3.04 -3.01
C LYS A 119 11.59 4.14 -3.51
N THR A 120 11.03 5.19 -4.07
CA THR A 120 11.82 6.36 -4.47
C THR A 120 11.84 7.40 -3.37
N TYR A 121 13.00 7.97 -3.08
CA TYR A 121 13.15 9.03 -2.09
C TYR A 121 14.03 10.17 -2.59
N LYS A 122 14.00 11.30 -1.92
CA LYS A 122 14.86 12.44 -2.20
C LYS A 122 15.55 12.87 -0.91
N LYS A 123 16.85 12.58 -0.78
CA LYS A 123 17.77 13.13 0.24
C LYS A 123 17.40 12.93 1.71
N PHE A 124 16.37 12.10 2.04
CA PHE A 124 15.84 12.05 3.40
C PHE A 124 16.52 11.01 4.29
N PHE A 125 17.12 9.99 3.71
CA PHE A 125 17.79 8.93 4.47
C PHE A 125 19.31 9.04 4.31
N ARG A 126 19.93 9.87 5.12
CA ARG A 126 21.41 9.88 5.23
C ARG A 126 21.98 8.59 5.83
N ASN A 127 21.13 7.72 6.37
CA ASN A 127 21.53 6.44 6.91
C ASN A 127 20.58 5.36 6.41
N ALA A 128 21.04 4.52 5.50
CA ALA A 128 20.34 3.29 5.08
C ALA A 128 19.93 2.41 6.28
N LYS A 129 20.60 2.54 7.42
CA LYS A 129 20.25 1.89 8.70
C LYS A 129 18.85 2.29 9.22
N ASN A 130 18.33 3.46 8.84
CA ASN A 130 16.98 3.89 9.25
C ASN A 130 15.91 3.50 8.23
N ALA A 131 16.28 3.12 7.00
CA ALA A 131 15.36 2.64 5.99
C ALA A 131 14.73 1.29 6.38
N ASP A 132 15.46 0.48 7.16
CA ASP A 132 14.98 -0.78 7.74
C ASP A 132 13.88 -0.59 8.80
N SER A 133 13.66 0.61 9.27
CA SER A 133 12.80 0.90 10.41
C SER A 133 11.40 1.43 10.06
N ASP A 134 11.04 1.59 8.77
CA ASP A 134 9.68 2.00 8.43
C ASP A 134 8.69 0.83 8.56
N PRO A 135 7.93 0.77 9.68
CA PRO A 135 7.05 -0.35 9.96
C PRO A 135 5.89 -0.45 8.95
N SER A 136 5.56 0.64 8.25
CA SER A 136 4.47 0.66 7.28
C SER A 136 4.87 -0.08 6.01
N TYR A 137 6.09 0.10 5.54
CA TYR A 137 6.59 -0.64 4.36
C TYR A 137 6.81 -2.12 4.66
N ARG A 138 7.27 -2.47 5.87
CA ARG A 138 7.36 -3.87 6.28
C ARG A 138 5.99 -4.52 6.32
N LEU A 139 5.02 -3.88 6.97
CA LEU A 139 3.64 -4.38 7.00
C LEU A 139 3.04 -4.51 5.60
N GLN A 140 3.38 -3.64 4.65
CA GLN A 140 2.95 -3.75 3.27
C GLN A 140 3.40 -5.07 2.64
N LEU A 141 4.67 -5.45 2.82
CA LEU A 141 5.21 -6.69 2.28
C LEU A 141 4.66 -7.91 3.02
N ASP A 142 4.45 -7.81 4.34
CA ASP A 142 3.81 -8.87 5.13
C ASP A 142 2.38 -9.15 4.62
N ILE A 143 1.60 -8.10 4.34
CA ILE A 143 0.26 -8.24 3.76
C ILE A 143 0.34 -8.85 2.36
N TYR A 144 1.28 -8.42 1.52
CA TYR A 144 1.47 -9.04 0.20
C TYR A 144 1.79 -10.54 0.30
N ARG A 145 2.52 -10.99 1.32
CA ARG A 145 2.74 -12.42 1.58
C ARG A 145 1.43 -13.17 1.79
N VAL A 146 0.51 -12.63 2.60
CA VAL A 146 -0.81 -13.23 2.86
C VAL A 146 -1.61 -13.33 1.54
N LEU A 147 -1.70 -12.23 0.80
CA LEU A 147 -2.42 -12.18 -0.47
C LEU A 147 -1.83 -13.16 -1.49
N LEU A 148 -0.52 -13.20 -1.62
CA LEU A 148 0.22 -14.05 -2.55
C LEU A 148 -0.02 -15.53 -2.24
N LYS A 149 0.04 -15.91 -0.96
CA LYS A 149 -0.23 -17.28 -0.54
C LYS A 149 -1.65 -17.70 -0.87
N ALA A 150 -2.63 -16.84 -0.59
CA ALA A 150 -4.03 -17.12 -0.84
C ALA A 150 -4.37 -17.18 -2.34
N THR A 151 -3.78 -16.28 -3.15
CA THR A 151 -4.12 -16.13 -4.57
C THR A 151 -3.35 -17.09 -5.47
N LEU A 152 -2.06 -17.30 -5.22
CA LEU A 152 -1.16 -18.08 -6.09
C LEU A 152 -0.57 -19.32 -5.40
N GLY A 153 -0.85 -19.55 -4.12
CA GLY A 153 -0.26 -20.65 -3.36
C GLY A 153 1.22 -20.48 -3.01
N ILE A 154 1.82 -19.33 -3.33
CA ILE A 154 3.24 -19.05 -3.12
C ILE A 154 3.45 -18.48 -1.73
N ASP A 155 4.30 -19.10 -0.92
CA ASP A 155 4.70 -18.61 0.40
C ASP A 155 6.09 -17.97 0.32
N ALA A 156 6.12 -16.66 0.09
CA ALA A 156 7.37 -15.90 0.14
C ALA A 156 7.75 -15.60 1.58
N LYS A 157 8.96 -15.99 1.99
CA LYS A 157 9.45 -15.79 3.36
C LYS A 157 10.28 -14.52 3.53
N TYR A 158 10.74 -13.94 2.43
CA TYR A 158 11.64 -12.80 2.43
C TYR A 158 11.00 -11.59 1.77
N GLY A 159 11.27 -10.42 2.34
CA GLY A 159 10.95 -9.12 1.78
C GLY A 159 12.21 -8.33 1.44
N CYS A 160 12.14 -7.52 0.41
CA CYS A 160 13.20 -6.60 0.02
C CYS A 160 12.60 -5.23 -0.36
N LEU A 161 13.01 -4.20 0.34
CA LEU A 161 12.73 -2.82 -0.05
C LEU A 161 13.92 -2.31 -0.86
N LEU A 162 13.69 -1.97 -2.12
CA LEU A 162 14.70 -1.34 -2.97
C LEU A 162 14.51 0.16 -2.96
N TYR A 163 15.34 0.85 -2.21
CA TYR A 163 15.34 2.30 -2.16
C TYR A 163 16.15 2.90 -3.32
N LEU A 164 15.53 3.82 -4.05
CA LEU A 164 16.12 4.50 -5.21
C LEU A 164 16.26 5.99 -4.89
N ASP A 165 17.51 6.50 -4.80
CA ASP A 165 17.77 7.89 -4.45
C ASP A 165 17.65 8.79 -5.68
N LYS A 166 16.60 9.61 -5.74
CA LYS A 166 16.39 10.59 -6.81
C LYS A 166 17.42 11.73 -6.82
N SER A 167 18.18 11.90 -5.74
CA SER A 167 19.23 12.93 -5.65
C SER A 167 20.62 12.41 -5.98
N ASP A 168 20.76 11.07 -6.15
CA ASP A 168 22.03 10.41 -6.48
C ASP A 168 21.84 9.41 -7.64
N ASN A 169 21.47 9.90 -8.80
CA ASN A 169 21.33 9.12 -10.04
C ASN A 169 20.54 7.81 -9.89
N MET A 170 19.55 7.80 -9.02
CA MET A 170 18.76 6.60 -8.71
C MET A 170 19.59 5.46 -8.10
N ALA A 171 20.64 5.79 -7.35
CA ALA A 171 21.49 4.81 -6.68
C ALA A 171 20.64 3.84 -5.84
N PRO A 172 20.73 2.50 -6.08
CA PRO A 172 19.91 1.52 -5.39
C PRO A 172 20.51 1.17 -4.03
N THR A 173 19.65 1.08 -3.03
CA THR A 173 19.99 0.56 -1.70
C THR A 173 18.98 -0.52 -1.31
N PRO A 174 19.32 -1.81 -1.43
CA PRO A 174 18.44 -2.91 -1.02
C PRO A 174 18.48 -3.10 0.50
N VAL A 175 17.31 -3.34 1.08
CA VAL A 175 17.13 -3.73 2.49
C VAL A 175 16.29 -4.99 2.52
N ALA A 176 16.91 -6.13 2.84
CA ALA A 176 16.25 -7.42 2.92
C ALA A 176 15.93 -7.79 4.38
N PHE A 177 14.81 -8.49 4.59
CA PHE A 177 14.36 -8.95 5.91
C PHE A 177 13.43 -10.15 5.80
N ASP A 178 13.27 -10.87 6.91
CA ASP A 178 12.27 -11.92 7.02
C ASP A 178 10.87 -11.33 7.15
N LEU A 179 9.91 -11.87 6.42
CA LEU A 179 8.50 -11.48 6.51
C LEU A 179 7.85 -12.12 7.75
N ALA A 180 6.94 -11.39 8.35
CA ALA A 180 6.18 -11.85 9.52
C ALA A 180 5.37 -13.12 9.21
N PRO A 181 5.06 -13.97 10.21
CA PRO A 181 4.18 -15.11 10.05
C PRO A 181 2.81 -14.71 9.47
N ILE A 182 2.27 -15.55 8.59
CA ILE A 182 0.97 -15.30 7.91
C ILE A 182 -0.15 -15.11 8.94
N GLU A 183 -0.17 -15.92 9.98
CA GLU A 183 -1.18 -15.90 11.04
C GLU A 183 -1.19 -14.58 11.81
N GLU A 184 0.01 -14.07 12.13
CA GLU A 184 0.19 -12.79 12.82
C GLU A 184 -0.29 -11.63 11.93
N THR A 185 0.14 -11.63 10.67
CA THR A 185 -0.26 -10.61 9.69
C THR A 185 -1.76 -10.64 9.43
N SER A 186 -2.35 -11.84 9.26
CA SER A 186 -3.79 -11.99 9.06
C SER A 186 -4.61 -11.50 10.25
N ALA A 187 -4.15 -11.77 11.48
CA ALA A 187 -4.80 -11.26 12.69
C ALA A 187 -4.76 -9.72 12.73
N LYS A 188 -3.62 -9.12 12.39
CA LYS A 188 -3.45 -7.68 12.32
C LYS A 188 -4.32 -7.05 11.22
N MET A 189 -4.41 -7.70 10.05
CA MET A 189 -5.30 -7.26 8.96
C MET A 189 -6.77 -7.26 9.39
N ARG A 190 -7.24 -8.31 10.07
CA ARG A 190 -8.62 -8.37 10.59
C ARG A 190 -8.89 -7.24 11.57
N TYR A 191 -8.02 -7.04 12.54
CA TYR A 191 -8.14 -5.94 13.50
C TYR A 191 -8.22 -4.57 12.81
N ILE A 192 -7.33 -4.30 11.84
CA ILE A 192 -7.35 -3.03 11.09
C ILE A 192 -8.66 -2.88 10.31
N LEU A 193 -9.14 -3.95 9.66
CA LEU A 193 -10.38 -3.91 8.90
C LEU A 193 -11.58 -3.61 9.80
N GLU A 194 -11.67 -4.24 10.97
CA GLU A 194 -12.71 -3.95 11.96
C GLU A 194 -12.71 -2.46 12.36
N GLN A 195 -11.54 -1.89 12.60
CA GLN A 195 -11.41 -0.46 12.89
C GLN A 195 -11.85 0.41 11.71
N LEU A 196 -11.51 0.03 10.49
CA LEU A 196 -11.91 0.78 9.29
C LEU A 196 -13.42 0.69 9.01
N GLN A 197 -14.05 -0.44 9.34
CA GLN A 197 -15.49 -0.67 9.13
C GLN A 197 -16.36 -0.12 10.25
N SER A 198 -15.86 0.04 11.46
CA SER A 198 -16.63 0.56 12.61
C SER A 198 -17.12 1.99 12.43
N GLY A 199 -16.49 2.76 11.57
CA GLY A 199 -16.75 4.20 11.42
C GLY A 199 -16.02 5.07 12.44
N ASP A 200 -15.50 4.48 13.51
CA ASP A 200 -14.86 5.15 14.65
C ASP A 200 -13.35 4.84 14.71
N ALA A 201 -12.70 4.68 13.56
CA ALA A 201 -11.27 4.42 13.58
C ALA A 201 -10.58 5.54 14.35
N GLU A 202 -9.99 5.16 15.49
CA GLU A 202 -9.15 6.09 16.22
C GLU A 202 -8.10 6.63 15.26
N ALA A 203 -7.91 7.95 15.30
CA ALA A 203 -6.70 8.51 14.77
C ALA A 203 -5.59 7.77 15.50
N ASN A 204 -4.99 6.76 14.88
CA ASN A 204 -3.69 6.28 15.31
C ASN A 204 -2.90 7.53 15.68
N PRO A 205 -2.01 7.51 16.69
CA PRO A 205 -1.31 8.71 17.10
C PRO A 205 -0.63 9.29 15.86
N CYS A 206 -1.46 9.88 15.03
CA CYS A 206 -1.10 10.50 13.81
C CYS A 206 -0.25 11.65 14.25
N TRP A 207 1.06 11.43 14.27
CA TRP A 207 2.04 12.45 14.57
C TRP A 207 1.80 13.71 13.71
N LEU A 208 1.04 13.59 12.61
CA LEU A 208 0.56 14.68 11.77
C LEU A 208 -0.56 15.51 12.46
N CYS A 209 -1.36 14.89 13.33
CA CYS A 209 -2.54 15.53 13.96
C CYS A 209 -2.34 15.78 15.46
N ASN A 210 -1.45 15.07 16.14
CA ASN A 210 -1.22 15.26 17.57
C ASN A 210 -0.54 16.61 17.85
N GLY A 211 -1.18 17.40 18.65
CA GLY A 211 -0.98 18.81 19.02
C GLY A 211 0.43 19.40 19.07
N ALA A 212 1.48 18.58 19.22
CA ALA A 212 2.87 19.02 19.17
C ALA A 212 3.34 19.35 17.74
N ASN A 213 2.65 18.86 16.70
CA ASN A 213 3.03 19.02 15.30
C ASN A 213 1.94 19.62 14.42
N LYS A 214 1.15 20.57 14.92
CA LYS A 214 0.11 21.31 14.17
C LYS A 214 0.59 21.81 12.79
N LYS A 215 1.90 22.06 12.63
CA LYS A 215 2.48 22.47 11.34
C LYS A 215 2.45 21.37 10.29
N LYS A 216 2.41 20.08 10.67
CA LYS A 216 2.37 18.95 9.73
C LYS A 216 0.94 18.54 9.37
N ALA A 217 -0.03 18.88 10.21
CA ALA A 217 -1.46 18.70 9.90
C ALA A 217 -1.89 19.46 8.63
N ILE A 218 -1.13 20.50 8.21
CA ILE A 218 -1.39 21.20 6.93
C ILE A 218 -1.30 20.31 5.70
N TYR A 219 -0.62 19.16 5.79
CA TYR A 219 -0.49 18.19 4.69
C TYR A 219 -1.58 17.11 4.70
N CYS A 220 -2.47 17.09 5.71
CA CYS A 220 -3.59 16.17 5.74
C CYS A 220 -4.80 16.77 5.01
N ASP A 221 -5.24 16.13 3.95
CA ASP A 221 -6.38 16.57 3.14
C ASP A 221 -7.71 16.60 3.93
N TYR A 222 -7.76 15.92 5.10
CA TYR A 222 -8.96 15.78 5.96
C TYR A 222 -8.85 16.53 7.28
N LYS A 223 -7.86 17.40 7.41
CA LYS A 223 -7.59 18.16 8.65
C LYS A 223 -8.82 18.89 9.17
N ASP A 224 -9.52 19.59 8.29
CA ASP A 224 -10.62 20.47 8.69
C ASP A 224 -11.84 19.68 9.18
N ILE A 225 -12.06 18.48 8.63
CA ILE A 225 -13.11 17.56 9.09
C ILE A 225 -12.71 16.94 10.42
N CYS A 226 -11.52 16.41 10.50
CA CYS A 226 -11.01 15.69 11.69
C CYS A 226 -10.87 16.58 12.92
N MET A 227 -10.72 17.89 12.77
CA MET A 227 -10.58 18.83 13.89
C MET A 227 -11.91 19.46 14.33
N GLN A 228 -13.02 19.19 13.62
CA GLN A 228 -14.36 19.64 14.00
C GLN A 228 -15.11 18.61 14.85
N GLU A 229 -14.66 17.38 14.85
CA GLU A 229 -15.11 16.30 15.74
C GLU A 229 -14.28 16.25 17.04
#